data_e7f0a671dc0bbc219b313e1f602f991b
#
_entry.id   e7f0a671dc0bbc219b313e1f602f991b
#
_cell.length_a   1.000
_cell.length_b   1.000
_cell.length_c   1.000
_cell.angle_alpha   90.00
_cell.angle_beta   90.00
_cell.angle_gamma   90.00
#
_symmetry.space_group_name_H-M   'P 1'
#
loop_
_entity.id
_entity.type
_entity.pdbx_description
1 polymer ?
#
loop_
_entity_poly.entity_id
_entity_poly.type
_entity_poly.pdbx_seq_one_letter_code
_entity_poly.pdbx_strand_id
1 'polypeptide(L)'
;MSLKLITELSHDFEISESKSNGLNIIGIFSSAEIVNNNNRKYKKDILEREVGKIQEKVKKGSLWGELGHPPNPEINPDKIAMLTKTLEWRGNDLYGKSKLLDTPMGNIAKTLVKEGKMGISSRGLGTVSEDGYVNEDFNLITWDLVTDPSNNPSWVNGIYETKEWPGEATEKQYTIKEAQEAHKRQIWQVISQIEKAI
;
A
#
# COMPACT_ATOMS: atom_id res chain seq x y z
N MET A 1 -17.21 10.63 -12.69
CA MET A 1 -16.15 11.02 -11.72
C MET A 1 -15.00 10.05 -11.84
N SER A 2 -13.77 10.52 -11.94
CA SER A 2 -12.60 9.62 -11.98
C SER A 2 -12.24 9.17 -10.56
N LEU A 3 -12.01 7.87 -10.36
CA LEU A 3 -11.50 7.34 -9.11
C LEU A 3 -10.06 7.77 -8.91
N LYS A 4 -9.69 8.11 -7.67
CA LYS A 4 -8.31 8.49 -7.30
C LYS A 4 -7.71 7.40 -6.43
N LEU A 5 -6.40 7.17 -6.56
CA LEU A 5 -5.65 6.33 -5.64
C LEU A 5 -5.53 7.08 -4.31
N ILE A 6 -6.00 6.45 -3.23
CA ILE A 6 -5.98 7.00 -1.88
C ILE A 6 -4.99 6.18 -1.06
N THR A 7 -4.03 6.87 -0.43
CA THR A 7 -3.02 6.28 0.44
C THR A 7 -2.96 7.04 1.76
N GLU A 8 -2.93 6.32 2.88
CA GLU A 8 -2.93 6.89 4.21
C GLU A 8 -1.87 6.25 5.10
N LEU A 9 -1.17 7.06 5.84
CA LEU A 9 -0.08 6.66 6.72
C LEU A 9 -0.54 6.54 8.17
N SER A 10 -0.20 5.45 8.83
CA SER A 10 -0.31 5.27 10.27
C SER A 10 1.10 5.06 10.87
N HIS A 11 1.39 5.72 11.99
CA HIS A 11 2.75 5.80 12.55
C HIS A 11 3.01 4.88 13.73
N ASP A 12 1.96 4.40 14.40
CA ASP A 12 2.10 3.69 15.67
C ASP A 12 1.97 2.19 15.47
N PHE A 13 3.10 1.51 15.35
CA PHE A 13 3.14 0.05 15.40
C PHE A 13 4.27 -0.46 16.28
N GLU A 14 4.07 -1.63 16.84
CA GLU A 14 5.06 -2.35 17.64
C GLU A 14 5.72 -3.46 16.83
N ILE A 15 6.99 -3.72 17.12
CA ILE A 15 7.74 -4.83 16.54
C ILE A 15 7.68 -6.01 17.51
N SER A 16 7.25 -7.16 17.03
CA SER A 16 7.24 -8.40 17.79
C SER A 16 8.02 -9.47 17.06
N GLU A 17 9.10 -9.96 17.66
CA GLU A 17 9.90 -11.07 17.13
C GLU A 17 9.61 -12.34 17.92
N SER A 18 9.32 -13.41 17.21
CA SER A 18 9.14 -14.75 17.77
C SER A 18 10.09 -15.72 17.08
N LYS A 19 10.81 -16.52 17.85
CA LYS A 19 11.74 -17.54 17.34
C LYS A 19 11.10 -18.52 16.36
N SER A 20 9.78 -18.72 16.45
CA SER A 20 9.03 -19.66 15.59
C SER A 20 8.26 -18.99 14.44
N ASN A 21 7.90 -17.70 14.55
CA ASN A 21 7.01 -17.03 13.60
C ASN A 21 7.63 -15.89 12.79
N GLY A 22 8.91 -15.59 13.01
CA GLY A 22 9.61 -14.48 12.35
C GLY A 22 9.17 -13.10 12.88
N LEU A 23 9.57 -12.06 12.18
CA LEU A 23 9.33 -10.67 12.55
C LEU A 23 7.92 -10.25 12.17
N ASN A 24 7.17 -9.72 13.13
CA ASN A 24 5.85 -9.16 12.93
C ASN A 24 5.84 -7.67 13.29
N ILE A 25 4.98 -6.94 12.62
CA ILE A 25 4.60 -5.56 12.96
C ILE A 25 3.15 -5.56 13.43
N ILE A 26 2.87 -4.81 14.49
CA ILE A 26 1.57 -4.72 15.15
C ILE A 26 1.29 -3.26 15.45
N GLY A 27 0.11 -2.75 15.11
CA GLY A 27 -0.28 -1.39 15.42
C GLY A 27 -1.57 -0.97 14.77
N ILE A 28 -1.83 0.34 14.74
CA ILE A 28 -3.00 0.91 14.09
C ILE A 28 -2.75 0.97 12.59
N PHE A 29 -3.61 0.32 11.80
CA PHE A 29 -3.54 0.28 10.34
C PHE A 29 -4.40 1.38 9.70
N SER A 30 -5.51 1.75 10.34
CA SER A 30 -6.37 2.87 9.93
C SER A 30 -7.17 3.37 11.13
N SER A 31 -7.56 4.65 11.09
CA SER A 31 -8.48 5.23 12.08
C SER A 31 -9.66 5.90 11.39
N ALA A 32 -10.86 5.64 11.90
CA ALA A 32 -12.09 6.26 11.45
C ALA A 32 -12.39 7.54 12.24
N GLU A 33 -13.22 8.42 11.68
CA GLU A 33 -13.78 9.63 12.31
C GLU A 33 -12.74 10.69 12.75
N ILE A 34 -11.48 10.54 12.37
CA ILE A 34 -10.44 11.54 12.60
C ILE A 34 -9.87 12.04 11.27
N VAL A 35 -9.44 13.30 11.26
CA VAL A 35 -8.72 13.87 10.12
C VAL A 35 -7.28 13.37 10.17
N ASN A 36 -6.81 12.75 9.10
CA ASN A 36 -5.45 12.25 8.99
C ASN A 36 -4.48 13.31 8.44
N ASN A 37 -3.20 12.95 8.32
CA ASN A 37 -2.14 13.87 7.85
C ASN A 37 -2.33 14.35 6.39
N ASN A 38 -3.20 13.69 5.62
CA ASN A 38 -3.54 14.10 4.25
C ASN A 38 -4.82 14.96 4.21
N ASN A 39 -5.29 15.48 5.35
CA ASN A 39 -6.54 16.21 5.51
C ASN A 39 -7.77 15.43 5.03
N ARG A 40 -7.74 14.10 5.19
CA ARG A 40 -8.86 13.21 4.83
C ARG A 40 -9.48 12.58 6.08
N LYS A 41 -10.79 12.38 6.01
CA LYS A 41 -11.55 11.74 7.07
C LYS A 41 -12.35 10.57 6.48
N TYR A 42 -12.28 9.44 7.14
CA TYR A 42 -13.05 8.25 6.79
C TYR A 42 -14.20 8.09 7.77
N LYS A 43 -15.42 7.93 7.24
CA LYS A 43 -16.54 7.50 8.06
C LYS A 43 -16.33 6.05 8.51
N LYS A 44 -16.75 5.76 9.73
CA LYS A 44 -16.59 4.44 10.33
C LYS A 44 -17.27 3.34 9.51
N ASP A 45 -18.47 3.57 9.05
CA ASP A 45 -19.26 2.63 8.26
C ASP A 45 -18.58 2.28 6.92
N ILE A 46 -17.97 3.26 6.26
CA ILE A 46 -17.23 3.05 5.01
C ILE A 46 -16.01 2.14 5.26
N LEU A 47 -15.20 2.45 6.29
CA LEU A 47 -14.04 1.62 6.61
C LEU A 47 -14.46 0.22 7.09
N GLU A 48 -15.48 0.08 7.92
CA GLU A 48 -15.98 -1.22 8.36
C GLU A 48 -16.45 -2.08 7.21
N ARG A 49 -17.18 -1.49 6.25
CA ARG A 49 -17.60 -2.18 5.02
C ARG A 49 -16.39 -2.70 4.24
N GLU A 50 -15.39 -1.86 4.01
CA GLU A 50 -14.22 -2.22 3.22
C GLU A 50 -13.34 -3.25 3.95
N VAL A 51 -13.13 -3.07 5.25
CA VAL A 51 -12.40 -4.05 6.07
C VAL A 51 -13.16 -5.39 6.10
N GLY A 52 -14.50 -5.37 6.14
CA GLY A 52 -15.33 -6.58 6.04
C GLY A 52 -15.08 -7.36 4.75
N LYS A 53 -14.98 -6.69 3.61
CA LYS A 53 -14.67 -7.31 2.31
C LYS A 53 -13.25 -7.93 2.31
N ILE A 54 -12.29 -7.24 2.91
CA ILE A 54 -10.88 -7.67 2.90
C ILE A 54 -10.58 -8.80 3.89
N GLN A 55 -11.44 -9.02 4.90
CA GLN A 55 -11.30 -10.11 5.88
C GLN A 55 -11.22 -11.49 5.25
N GLU A 56 -11.86 -11.72 4.12
CA GLU A 56 -11.74 -12.99 3.39
C GLU A 56 -10.32 -13.23 2.86
N LYS A 57 -9.63 -12.14 2.43
CA LYS A 57 -8.20 -12.23 2.04
C LYS A 57 -7.32 -12.55 3.24
N VAL A 58 -7.62 -11.96 4.41
CA VAL A 58 -6.90 -12.27 5.67
C VAL A 58 -7.05 -13.75 6.01
N LYS A 59 -8.29 -14.27 6.04
CA LYS A 59 -8.57 -15.69 6.33
C LYS A 59 -7.87 -16.63 5.35
N LYS A 60 -7.83 -16.29 4.07
CA LYS A 60 -7.15 -17.05 3.02
C LYS A 60 -5.62 -16.91 3.05
N GLY A 61 -5.07 -16.02 3.86
CA GLY A 61 -3.63 -15.72 3.86
C GLY A 61 -3.15 -15.08 2.57
N SER A 62 -3.96 -14.21 1.96
CA SER A 62 -3.68 -13.58 0.66
C SER A 62 -3.76 -12.04 0.71
N LEU A 63 -3.77 -11.44 1.88
CA LEU A 63 -3.69 -9.98 2.02
C LEU A 63 -2.23 -9.53 2.09
N TRP A 64 -1.64 -9.38 0.90
CA TRP A 64 -0.26 -8.97 0.72
C TRP A 64 -0.09 -7.46 0.79
N GLY A 65 1.04 -6.99 1.37
CA GLY A 65 1.48 -5.60 1.36
C GLY A 65 2.88 -5.48 0.78
N GLU A 66 3.14 -4.36 0.14
CA GLU A 66 4.40 -4.06 -0.54
C GLU A 66 5.32 -3.20 0.34
N LEU A 67 6.60 -3.14 -0.02
CA LEU A 67 7.53 -2.14 0.49
C LEU A 67 7.48 -0.89 -0.40
N GLY A 68 7.04 0.21 0.18
CA GLY A 68 6.76 1.46 -0.52
C GLY A 68 5.35 1.51 -1.12
N HIS A 69 4.95 2.71 -1.55
CA HIS A 69 3.69 2.91 -2.26
C HIS A 69 3.91 2.86 -3.78
N PRO A 70 3.35 1.86 -4.47
CA PRO A 70 3.37 1.85 -5.93
C PRO A 70 2.38 2.88 -6.49
N PRO A 71 2.63 3.38 -7.71
CA PRO A 71 1.74 4.33 -8.38
C PRO A 71 0.47 3.70 -8.97
N ASN A 72 0.26 2.39 -8.78
CA ASN A 72 -0.87 1.63 -9.33
C ASN A 72 -1.59 0.85 -8.22
N PRO A 73 -2.86 0.47 -8.43
CA PRO A 73 -3.66 -0.26 -7.45
C PRO A 73 -3.28 -1.75 -7.36
N GLU A 74 -2.66 -2.33 -8.37
CA GLU A 74 -2.32 -3.74 -8.42
C GLU A 74 -1.17 -4.09 -7.47
N ILE A 75 -1.24 -5.29 -6.87
CA ILE A 75 -0.14 -5.83 -6.07
C ILE A 75 0.93 -6.41 -6.99
N ASN A 76 2.14 -5.89 -6.88
CA ASN A 76 3.30 -6.41 -7.62
C ASN A 76 3.99 -7.50 -6.80
N PRO A 77 4.00 -8.76 -7.25
CA PRO A 77 4.63 -9.86 -6.52
C PRO A 77 6.10 -9.61 -6.17
N ASP A 78 6.85 -8.89 -7.03
CA ASP A 78 8.26 -8.58 -6.81
C ASP A 78 8.49 -7.59 -5.66
N LYS A 79 7.45 -6.86 -5.24
CA LYS A 79 7.50 -5.85 -4.18
C LYS A 79 6.87 -6.31 -2.87
N ILE A 80 6.31 -7.50 -2.83
CA ILE A 80 5.68 -8.03 -1.62
C ILE A 80 6.70 -8.12 -0.48
N ALA A 81 6.38 -7.45 0.64
CA ALA A 81 7.21 -7.42 1.84
C ALA A 81 6.52 -8.02 3.06
N MET A 82 5.20 -8.00 3.11
CA MET A 82 4.45 -8.45 4.28
C MET A 82 3.15 -9.16 3.91
N LEU A 83 2.65 -9.92 4.89
CA LEU A 83 1.36 -10.61 4.84
C LEU A 83 0.56 -10.26 6.10
N THR A 84 -0.57 -9.60 5.93
CA THR A 84 -1.48 -9.28 7.02
C THR A 84 -2.17 -10.55 7.55
N LYS A 85 -2.08 -10.75 8.87
CA LYS A 85 -2.56 -11.94 9.57
C LYS A 85 -3.85 -11.71 10.34
N THR A 86 -4.00 -10.53 10.93
CA THR A 86 -5.19 -10.17 11.70
C THR A 86 -5.54 -8.71 11.53
N LEU A 87 -6.83 -8.40 11.56
CA LEU A 87 -7.39 -7.06 11.62
C LEU A 87 -8.52 -7.06 12.64
N GLU A 88 -8.48 -6.15 13.62
CA GLU A 88 -9.42 -6.06 14.73
C GLU A 88 -9.76 -4.60 15.03
N TRP A 89 -11.05 -4.29 15.13
CA TRP A 89 -11.50 -2.97 15.54
C TRP A 89 -11.40 -2.78 17.07
N ARG A 90 -10.85 -1.65 17.49
CA ARG A 90 -10.84 -1.18 18.86
C ARG A 90 -11.32 0.27 18.88
N GLY A 91 -12.58 0.48 19.19
CA GLY A 91 -13.19 1.80 19.01
C GLY A 91 -13.16 2.23 17.55
N ASN A 92 -12.56 3.37 17.26
CA ASN A 92 -12.41 3.91 15.90
C ASN A 92 -11.11 3.48 15.22
N ASP A 93 -10.26 2.73 15.91
CA ASP A 93 -8.97 2.30 15.40
C ASP A 93 -9.02 0.85 14.93
N LEU A 94 -8.50 0.62 13.72
CA LEU A 94 -8.28 -0.71 13.17
C LEU A 94 -6.87 -1.17 13.51
N TYR A 95 -6.76 -2.10 14.45
CA TYR A 95 -5.49 -2.75 14.78
C TYR A 95 -5.20 -3.89 13.81
N GLY A 96 -3.97 -3.93 13.32
CA GLY A 96 -3.51 -4.97 12.42
C GLY A 96 -2.23 -5.63 12.93
N LYS A 97 -2.04 -6.87 12.48
CA LYS A 97 -0.78 -7.61 12.63
C LYS A 97 -0.37 -8.13 11.27
N SER A 98 0.86 -7.82 10.84
CA SER A 98 1.46 -8.36 9.62
C SER A 98 2.77 -9.04 9.90
N LYS A 99 3.02 -10.16 9.22
CA LYS A 99 4.30 -10.85 9.20
C LYS A 99 5.15 -10.28 8.09
N LEU A 100 6.39 -9.89 8.39
CA LEU A 100 7.40 -9.57 7.39
C LEU A 100 7.94 -10.87 6.77
N LEU A 101 7.95 -10.93 5.46
CA LEU A 101 8.24 -12.14 4.70
C LEU A 101 9.74 -12.30 4.41
N ASP A 102 10.14 -13.49 3.96
CA ASP A 102 11.50 -13.79 3.48
C ASP A 102 11.67 -13.51 1.98
N THR A 103 10.87 -12.60 1.42
CA THR A 103 11.04 -12.06 0.07
C THR A 103 12.20 -11.04 0.04
N PRO A 104 12.75 -10.69 -1.12
CA PRO A 104 13.78 -9.65 -1.21
C PRO A 104 13.34 -8.34 -0.53
N MET A 105 12.13 -7.85 -0.81
CA MET A 105 11.57 -6.63 -0.20
C MET A 105 11.25 -6.81 1.29
N GLY A 106 10.80 -7.98 1.70
CA GLY A 106 10.56 -8.30 3.10
C GLY A 106 11.86 -8.34 3.92
N ASN A 107 12.96 -8.81 3.37
CA ASN A 107 14.26 -8.79 4.04
C ASN A 107 14.81 -7.37 4.19
N ILE A 108 14.62 -6.51 3.18
CA ILE A 108 14.91 -5.07 3.29
C ILE A 108 14.04 -4.47 4.39
N ALA A 109 12.73 -4.72 4.36
CA ALA A 109 11.80 -4.23 5.37
C ALA A 109 12.19 -4.64 6.79
N LYS A 110 12.59 -5.91 7.02
CA LYS A 110 13.08 -6.40 8.31
C LYS A 110 14.29 -5.62 8.83
N THR A 111 15.22 -5.30 7.95
CA THR A 111 16.39 -4.48 8.31
C THR A 111 15.95 -3.07 8.68
N LEU A 112 15.11 -2.44 7.84
CA LEU A 112 14.67 -1.06 8.07
C LEU A 112 13.86 -0.90 9.37
N VAL A 113 12.97 -1.83 9.70
CA VAL A 113 12.19 -1.77 10.96
C VAL A 113 13.05 -2.04 12.21
N LYS A 114 14.16 -2.74 12.09
CA LYS A 114 15.10 -2.96 13.20
C LYS A 114 16.00 -1.75 13.46
N GLU A 115 16.40 -1.07 12.40
CA GLU A 115 17.35 0.04 12.47
C GLU A 115 16.65 1.42 12.59
N GLY A 116 15.39 1.51 12.22
CA GLY A 116 14.66 2.77 12.17
C GLY A 116 13.15 2.60 12.26
N LYS A 117 12.45 3.70 12.03
CA LYS A 117 10.99 3.72 12.00
C LYS A 117 10.46 3.51 10.59
N MET A 118 9.42 2.71 10.49
CA MET A 118 8.62 2.53 9.28
C MET A 118 7.16 2.82 9.61
N GLY A 119 6.36 3.16 8.61
CA GLY A 119 4.91 3.38 8.75
C GLY A 119 4.10 2.31 8.03
N ILE A 120 2.85 2.17 8.43
CA ILE A 120 1.83 1.43 7.68
C ILE A 120 0.95 2.43 6.95
N SER A 121 0.64 2.15 5.69
CA SER A 121 -0.19 3.04 4.89
C SER A 121 -1.21 2.25 4.10
N SER A 122 -2.50 2.64 4.21
CA SER A 122 -3.56 2.03 3.42
C SER A 122 -3.49 2.50 1.96
N ARG A 123 -3.81 1.59 1.05
CA ARG A 123 -3.94 1.84 -0.39
C ARG A 123 -5.33 1.46 -0.85
N GLY A 124 -6.01 2.39 -1.52
CA GLY A 124 -7.35 2.18 -2.04
C GLY A 124 -7.66 3.10 -3.22
N LEU A 125 -8.82 2.90 -3.81
CA LEU A 125 -9.37 3.74 -4.87
C LEU A 125 -10.66 4.40 -4.38
N GLY A 126 -10.87 5.65 -4.72
CA GLY A 126 -12.09 6.35 -4.35
C GLY A 126 -12.04 7.83 -4.71
N THR A 127 -13.09 8.55 -4.33
CA THR A 127 -13.16 10.01 -4.43
C THR A 127 -13.17 10.64 -3.04
N VAL A 128 -12.78 11.90 -2.98
CA VAL A 128 -12.77 12.70 -1.74
C VAL A 128 -13.64 13.94 -2.00
N SER A 129 -14.53 14.26 -1.08
CA SER A 129 -15.35 15.47 -1.12
C SER A 129 -14.51 16.73 -0.83
N GLU A 130 -15.06 17.91 -1.13
CA GLU A 130 -14.36 19.18 -0.92
C GLU A 130 -14.02 19.43 0.55
N ASP A 131 -14.80 18.91 1.48
CA ASP A 131 -14.59 18.99 2.93
C ASP A 131 -13.70 17.88 3.49
N GLY A 132 -13.04 17.10 2.62
CA GLY A 132 -12.05 16.10 2.99
C GLY A 132 -12.60 14.72 3.37
N TYR A 133 -13.91 14.46 3.26
CA TYR A 133 -14.45 13.14 3.49
C TYR A 133 -14.19 12.19 2.32
N VAL A 134 -13.74 11.00 2.62
CA VAL A 134 -13.67 9.91 1.65
C VAL A 134 -15.08 9.42 1.39
N ASN A 135 -15.46 9.34 0.11
CA ASN A 135 -16.81 9.01 -0.33
C ASN A 135 -17.11 7.50 -0.29
N GLU A 136 -18.37 7.15 -0.52
CA GLU A 136 -18.85 5.75 -0.47
C GLU A 136 -18.30 4.86 -1.59
N ASP A 137 -17.73 5.43 -2.63
CA ASP A 137 -17.06 4.73 -3.74
C ASP A 137 -15.67 4.21 -3.35
N PHE A 138 -15.22 4.43 -2.10
CA PHE A 138 -13.95 3.93 -1.62
C PHE A 138 -13.89 2.41 -1.68
N ASN A 139 -12.79 1.91 -2.22
CA ASN A 139 -12.46 0.49 -2.31
C ASN A 139 -11.04 0.26 -1.78
N LEU A 140 -10.93 -0.36 -0.62
CA LEU A 140 -9.68 -0.67 0.04
C LEU A 140 -9.00 -1.87 -0.65
N ILE A 141 -7.73 -1.72 -0.99
CA ILE A 141 -6.92 -2.75 -1.67
C ILE A 141 -6.08 -3.52 -0.68
N THR A 142 -5.25 -2.80 0.09
CA THR A 142 -4.29 -3.36 1.06
C THR A 142 -3.71 -2.27 1.96
N TRP A 143 -2.78 -2.68 2.82
CA TRP A 143 -1.83 -1.80 3.51
C TRP A 143 -0.42 -2.14 3.05
N ASP A 144 0.40 -1.12 2.89
CA ASP A 144 1.81 -1.20 2.49
C ASP A 144 2.72 -0.74 3.64
N LEU A 145 3.95 -1.22 3.65
CA LEU A 145 4.99 -0.76 4.56
C LEU A 145 5.79 0.35 3.90
N VAL A 146 5.84 1.52 4.52
CA VAL A 146 6.48 2.71 3.96
C VAL A 146 7.53 3.28 4.90
N THR A 147 8.55 3.93 4.35
CA THR A 147 9.53 4.68 5.14
C THR A 147 8.85 5.89 5.76
N ASP A 148 9.06 6.13 7.06
CA ASP A 148 8.53 7.30 7.75
C ASP A 148 9.18 8.57 7.19
N PRO A 149 8.39 9.53 6.65
CA PRO A 149 8.88 10.84 6.28
C PRO A 149 9.13 11.77 7.49
N SER A 150 9.19 11.22 8.71
CA SER A 150 9.03 11.88 10.01
C SER A 150 9.95 13.07 10.31
N ASN A 151 10.91 13.40 9.48
CA ASN A 151 11.84 14.50 9.73
C ASN A 151 11.71 15.69 8.77
N ASN A 152 10.66 15.76 7.95
CA ASN A 152 10.49 16.87 7.02
C ASN A 152 9.13 17.55 7.18
N PRO A 153 9.07 18.72 7.86
CA PRO A 153 7.83 19.49 8.02
C PRO A 153 7.20 19.91 6.67
N SER A 154 7.93 19.88 5.57
CA SER A 154 7.38 20.16 4.24
C SER A 154 6.49 19.05 3.69
N TRP A 155 6.42 17.87 4.31
CA TRP A 155 5.51 16.81 3.94
C TRP A 155 4.07 17.04 4.40
N VAL A 156 3.84 17.96 5.31
CA VAL A 156 2.50 18.43 5.68
C VAL A 156 1.76 19.07 4.49
N ASN A 157 2.50 19.53 3.49
CA ASN A 157 2.00 20.11 2.24
C ASN A 157 2.36 19.31 0.99
N GLY A 158 3.00 18.17 1.12
CA GLY A 158 3.24 17.25 0.02
C GLY A 158 1.95 16.53 -0.32
N ILE A 159 1.10 17.18 -1.07
CA ILE A 159 0.09 16.50 -1.87
C ILE A 159 0.87 15.59 -2.79
N TYR A 160 0.89 14.28 -2.50
CA TYR A 160 1.09 13.34 -3.57
C TYR A 160 -0.05 13.62 -4.55
N GLU A 161 0.26 14.29 -5.65
CA GLU A 161 -0.70 14.47 -6.71
C GLU A 161 -1.23 13.09 -7.03
N THR A 162 -2.47 12.88 -6.61
CA THR A 162 -3.16 11.63 -6.88
C THR A 162 -3.26 11.53 -8.39
N LYS A 163 -2.47 10.63 -8.96
CA LYS A 163 -2.57 10.33 -10.37
C LYS A 163 -4.01 9.95 -10.62
N GLU A 164 -4.72 10.73 -11.43
CA GLU A 164 -6.08 10.39 -11.81
C GLU A 164 -6.04 9.06 -12.52
N TRP A 165 -6.75 8.07 -11.96
CA TRP A 165 -6.91 6.78 -12.59
C TRP A 165 -8.16 6.87 -13.47
N PRO A 166 -8.09 6.63 -14.78
CA PRO A 166 -9.28 6.60 -15.60
C PRO A 166 -10.22 5.52 -15.06
N GLY A 167 -11.44 5.90 -14.73
CA GLY A 167 -12.43 5.08 -14.01
C GLY A 167 -13.03 3.92 -14.79
N GLU A 168 -12.51 3.62 -15.96
CA GLU A 168 -12.63 2.37 -16.67
C GLU A 168 -11.23 2.01 -17.15
N ALA A 169 -10.75 0.83 -16.77
CA ALA A 169 -9.68 0.20 -17.50
C ALA A 169 -10.23 -0.03 -18.92
N THR A 170 -10.10 0.96 -19.79
CA THR A 170 -10.05 0.64 -21.19
C THR A 170 -8.85 -0.29 -21.29
N GLU A 171 -9.13 -1.59 -21.41
CA GLU A 171 -8.16 -2.55 -21.91
C GLU A 171 -7.54 -1.89 -23.12
N LYS A 172 -6.33 -1.34 -22.99
CA LYS A 172 -5.51 -1.02 -24.11
C LYS A 172 -5.23 -2.37 -24.74
N GLN A 173 -6.06 -2.76 -25.70
CA GLN A 173 -5.79 -3.91 -26.54
C GLN A 173 -4.51 -3.56 -27.30
N TYR A 174 -3.40 -4.02 -26.75
CA TYR A 174 -2.14 -3.98 -27.47
C TYR A 174 -2.26 -4.97 -28.62
N THR A 175 -2.10 -4.49 -29.82
CA THR A 175 -1.93 -5.40 -30.96
C THR A 175 -0.71 -6.27 -30.69
N ILE A 176 -0.72 -7.51 -31.19
CA ILE A 176 0.42 -8.45 -31.07
C ILE A 176 1.73 -7.76 -31.50
N LYS A 177 1.67 -6.87 -32.48
CA LYS A 177 2.81 -6.10 -32.97
C LYS A 177 3.34 -5.11 -31.93
N GLU A 178 2.48 -4.40 -31.21
CA GLU A 178 2.88 -3.46 -30.15
C GLU A 178 3.47 -4.19 -28.93
N ALA A 179 2.92 -5.35 -28.58
CA ALA A 179 3.46 -6.21 -27.52
C ALA A 179 4.85 -6.76 -27.90
N GLN A 180 5.04 -7.18 -29.14
CA GLN A 180 6.35 -7.63 -29.66
C GLN A 180 7.38 -6.52 -29.69
N GLU A 181 7.00 -5.30 -30.06
CA GLU A 181 7.88 -4.13 -30.06
C GLU A 181 8.26 -3.68 -28.65
N ALA A 182 7.34 -3.76 -27.70
CA ALA A 182 7.62 -3.47 -26.30
C ALA A 182 8.60 -4.49 -25.70
N HIS A 183 8.41 -5.78 -26.00
CA HIS A 183 9.30 -6.85 -25.57
C HIS A 183 10.71 -6.72 -26.17
N LYS A 184 10.84 -6.40 -27.47
CA LYS A 184 12.13 -6.10 -28.08
C LYS A 184 12.86 -4.95 -27.41
N ARG A 185 12.16 -3.86 -27.07
CA ARG A 185 12.76 -2.71 -26.36
C ARG A 185 13.30 -3.09 -24.99
N GLN A 186 12.60 -3.94 -24.24
CA GLN A 186 13.10 -4.46 -22.94
C GLN A 186 14.37 -5.29 -23.10
N ILE A 187 14.40 -6.20 -24.09
CA ILE A 187 15.60 -6.99 -24.39
C ILE A 187 16.79 -6.10 -24.75
N TRP A 188 16.59 -5.10 -25.59
CA TRP A 188 17.66 -4.15 -25.97
C TRP A 188 18.16 -3.33 -24.78
N GLN A 189 17.30 -2.96 -23.83
CA GLN A 189 17.72 -2.28 -22.61
C GLN A 189 18.62 -3.16 -21.75
N VAL A 190 18.28 -4.43 -21.60
CA VAL A 190 19.07 -5.40 -20.82
C VAL A 190 20.43 -5.64 -21.50
N ILE A 191 20.47 -5.84 -22.83
CA ILE A 191 21.70 -6.02 -23.59
C ILE A 191 22.62 -4.80 -23.43
N SER A 192 22.09 -3.58 -23.58
CA SER A 192 22.83 -2.34 -23.43
C SER A 192 23.37 -2.12 -22.00
N GLN A 193 22.70 -2.66 -20.97
CA GLN A 193 23.24 -2.63 -19.61
C GLN A 193 24.39 -3.62 -19.41
N ILE A 194 24.30 -4.80 -20.03
CA ILE A 194 25.37 -5.81 -19.98
C ILE A 194 26.62 -5.31 -20.74
N GLU A 195 26.45 -4.72 -21.93
CA GLU A 195 27.56 -4.17 -22.72
C GLU A 195 28.28 -3.01 -22.03
N LYS A 196 27.63 -2.26 -21.16
CA LYS A 196 28.25 -1.19 -20.35
C LYS A 196 28.95 -1.70 -19.08
N ALA A 197 28.70 -2.94 -18.70
CA ALA A 197 29.27 -3.56 -17.49
C ALA A 197 30.50 -4.43 -17.79
N ILE A 198 30.85 -4.61 -19.08
CA ILE A 198 32.08 -5.28 -19.59
C ILE A 198 33.09 -4.22 -20.02
#